data_418a7bbef2f96e0a6fb328ea8ea03b05
#
_entry.id   418a7bbef2f96e0a6fb328ea8ea03b05
#
_cell.length_a   1.000
_cell.length_b   1.000
_cell.length_c   1.000
_cell.angle_alpha   90.00
_cell.angle_beta   90.00
_cell.angle_gamma   90.00
#
_symmetry.space_group_name_H-M   'P 1'
#
loop_
_entity.id
_entity.type
_entity.pdbx_description
1 polymer ?
#
loop_
_entity_poly.entity_id
_entity_poly.type
_entity_poly.pdbx_seq_one_letter_code
_entity_poly.pdbx_strand_id
1 'polypeptide(L)'
;MKILISNDDGFQAPGIVALHDALKTLDGVEVEVVAPEHNNSAKSNALTLHSPLYVHQAANGFRYVNGTPADCVHIALTGLLGYRPDLVVSGINNGANMGDDTIYSGTVGAAMEGYLFGIPAIAFSQVDKGWAELEAAAAKARELVAQMRAQQLVNETPWLLNVNIPNMPLEALRPAKLCRLGRRHAAERVIVQESPRGEAMYWIGGAGAAKDDAEGTDFHATAQGHVSITPLKVDLTDHDNLGYWAQTAARLATGAAAAPGA
;
A
#
# COMPACT_ATOMS: atom_id res chain seq x y z
N MET A 1 -1.04 -8.21 -21.43
CA MET A 1 -0.47 -7.77 -20.15
C MET A 1 -1.15 -8.57 -19.03
N LYS A 2 -0.39 -9.14 -18.12
CA LYS A 2 -0.90 -9.93 -16.99
C LYS A 2 -0.77 -9.14 -15.70
N ILE A 3 -1.88 -8.98 -14.98
CA ILE A 3 -1.94 -8.22 -13.74
C ILE A 3 -2.31 -9.15 -12.59
N LEU A 4 -1.54 -9.10 -11.50
CA LEU A 4 -1.90 -9.69 -10.22
C LEU A 4 -2.53 -8.61 -9.35
N ILE A 5 -3.73 -8.88 -8.81
CA ILE A 5 -4.41 -7.99 -7.86
C ILE A 5 -4.44 -8.64 -6.47
N SER A 6 -4.16 -7.83 -5.45
CA SER A 6 -4.38 -8.14 -4.04
C SER A 6 -5.00 -6.93 -3.30
N ASN A 7 -5.26 -7.03 -2.01
CA ASN A 7 -5.71 -5.96 -1.13
C ASN A 7 -5.48 -6.35 0.34
N ASP A 8 -5.91 -5.51 1.28
CA ASP A 8 -5.96 -5.84 2.71
C ASP A 8 -7.38 -5.87 3.30
N ASP A 9 -8.39 -5.38 2.58
CA ASP A 9 -9.79 -5.44 3.00
C ASP A 9 -10.42 -6.83 2.86
N GLY A 10 -9.76 -7.76 2.14
CA GLY A 10 -10.23 -9.11 1.86
C GLY A 10 -10.80 -9.29 0.44
N PHE A 11 -10.86 -10.55 -0.03
CA PHE A 11 -11.22 -10.89 -1.42
C PHE A 11 -12.66 -10.52 -1.82
N GLN A 12 -13.56 -10.33 -0.86
CA GLN A 12 -14.96 -9.94 -1.11
C GLN A 12 -15.19 -8.43 -0.97
N ALA A 13 -14.17 -7.65 -0.61
CA ALA A 13 -14.32 -6.22 -0.41
C ALA A 13 -14.74 -5.52 -1.71
N PRO A 14 -15.64 -4.51 -1.64
CA PRO A 14 -16.08 -3.78 -2.83
C PRO A 14 -14.92 -3.22 -3.65
N GLY A 15 -13.86 -2.74 -2.98
CA GLY A 15 -12.70 -2.13 -3.63
C GLY A 15 -11.96 -3.05 -4.58
N ILE A 16 -11.69 -4.31 -4.17
CA ILE A 16 -10.97 -5.26 -5.04
C ILE A 16 -11.85 -5.73 -6.20
N VAL A 17 -13.15 -5.89 -5.97
CA VAL A 17 -14.12 -6.25 -7.03
C VAL A 17 -14.20 -5.15 -8.08
N ALA A 18 -14.37 -3.89 -7.66
CA ALA A 18 -14.42 -2.75 -8.56
C ALA A 18 -13.12 -2.57 -9.35
N LEU A 19 -11.96 -2.76 -8.69
CA LEU A 19 -10.65 -2.68 -9.35
C LEU A 19 -10.48 -3.79 -10.40
N HIS A 20 -10.80 -5.04 -10.06
CA HIS A 20 -10.77 -6.17 -10.98
C HIS A 20 -11.68 -5.91 -12.17
N ASP A 21 -12.95 -5.51 -11.93
CA ASP A 21 -13.93 -5.29 -12.97
C ASP A 21 -13.54 -4.13 -13.90
N ALA A 22 -12.91 -3.09 -13.38
CA ALA A 22 -12.38 -2.00 -14.18
C ALA A 22 -11.19 -2.43 -15.04
N LEU A 23 -10.19 -3.12 -14.44
CA LEU A 23 -8.96 -3.47 -15.16
C LEU A 23 -9.18 -4.54 -16.22
N LYS A 24 -10.05 -5.51 -16.01
CA LYS A 24 -10.37 -6.54 -17.02
C LYS A 24 -11.05 -5.99 -18.28
N THR A 25 -11.55 -4.75 -18.26
CA THR A 25 -12.09 -4.09 -19.46
C THR A 25 -11.01 -3.57 -20.42
N LEU A 26 -9.74 -3.59 -19.99
CA LEU A 26 -8.63 -3.16 -20.85
C LEU A 26 -8.29 -4.27 -21.87
N ASP A 27 -8.27 -3.93 -23.15
CA ASP A 27 -8.01 -4.88 -24.23
C ASP A 27 -6.64 -5.58 -24.03
N GLY A 28 -6.62 -6.91 -24.13
CA GLY A 28 -5.42 -7.73 -24.00
C GLY A 28 -4.80 -7.70 -22.58
N VAL A 29 -5.63 -7.43 -21.56
CA VAL A 29 -5.27 -7.55 -20.15
C VAL A 29 -5.93 -8.79 -19.56
N GLU A 30 -5.11 -9.61 -18.90
CA GLU A 30 -5.54 -10.74 -18.08
C GLU A 30 -5.33 -10.36 -16.61
N VAL A 31 -6.35 -10.58 -15.80
CA VAL A 31 -6.33 -10.21 -14.38
C VAL A 31 -6.49 -11.45 -13.52
N GLU A 32 -5.59 -11.65 -12.59
CA GLU A 32 -5.66 -12.69 -11.57
C GLU A 32 -5.78 -12.03 -10.19
N VAL A 33 -6.64 -12.58 -9.33
CA VAL A 33 -6.85 -12.07 -7.97
C VAL A 33 -6.39 -13.13 -6.96
N VAL A 34 -5.47 -12.72 -6.07
CA VAL A 34 -5.07 -13.49 -4.89
C VAL A 34 -5.07 -12.53 -3.70
N ALA A 35 -6.03 -12.68 -2.79
CA ALA A 35 -6.28 -11.72 -1.72
C ALA A 35 -6.53 -12.41 -0.37
N PRO A 36 -6.42 -11.70 0.76
CA PRO A 36 -6.74 -12.27 2.06
C PRO A 36 -8.20 -12.73 2.18
N GLU A 37 -8.42 -13.78 2.95
CA GLU A 37 -9.76 -14.27 3.28
C GLU A 37 -10.59 -13.22 4.04
N HIS A 38 -9.94 -12.51 4.96
CA HIS A 38 -10.57 -11.51 5.83
C HIS A 38 -9.82 -10.18 5.78
N ASN A 39 -10.41 -9.14 6.38
CA ASN A 39 -9.76 -7.85 6.53
C ASN A 39 -8.48 -7.96 7.37
N ASN A 40 -7.38 -7.45 6.84
CA ASN A 40 -6.04 -7.44 7.39
C ASN A 40 -5.48 -6.03 7.54
N SER A 41 -6.32 -5.03 7.82
CA SER A 41 -5.89 -3.64 8.04
C SER A 41 -4.76 -3.53 9.06
N ALA A 42 -3.81 -2.64 8.81
CA ALA A 42 -2.64 -2.38 9.65
C ALA A 42 -1.68 -3.57 9.83
N LYS A 43 -1.64 -4.52 8.91
CA LYS A 43 -0.68 -5.65 8.93
C LYS A 43 0.65 -5.35 8.24
N SER A 44 0.80 -4.17 7.61
CA SER A 44 2.02 -3.83 6.88
C SER A 44 2.36 -4.88 5.81
N ASN A 45 3.63 -5.16 5.56
CA ASN A 45 4.09 -6.26 4.69
C ASN A 45 4.58 -7.48 5.50
N ALA A 46 3.87 -7.83 6.56
CA ALA A 46 4.21 -8.99 7.38
C ALA A 46 4.01 -10.31 6.62
N LEU A 47 4.95 -11.26 6.81
CA LEU A 47 4.86 -12.62 6.29
C LEU A 47 4.52 -13.62 7.39
N THR A 48 3.68 -14.60 7.07
CA THR A 48 3.29 -15.70 7.95
C THR A 48 4.28 -16.85 7.82
N LEU A 49 5.24 -16.96 8.76
CA LEU A 49 6.30 -17.95 8.72
C LEU A 49 6.09 -19.16 9.66
N HIS A 50 5.12 -19.08 10.57
CA HIS A 50 4.97 -20.06 11.66
C HIS A 50 3.71 -20.95 11.53
N SER A 51 2.92 -20.76 10.48
CA SER A 51 1.73 -21.56 10.21
C SER A 51 1.54 -21.78 8.71
N PRO A 52 0.90 -22.90 8.30
CA PRO A 52 0.61 -23.14 6.90
C PRO A 52 -0.44 -22.15 6.39
N LEU A 53 -0.30 -21.77 5.13
CA LEU A 53 -1.27 -20.97 4.41
C LEU A 53 -2.10 -21.87 3.50
N TYR A 54 -3.41 -21.66 3.49
CA TYR A 54 -4.37 -22.40 2.67
C TYR A 54 -4.91 -21.48 1.59
N VAL A 55 -4.95 -21.99 0.37
CA VAL A 55 -5.46 -21.26 -0.79
C VAL A 55 -6.78 -21.88 -1.22
N HIS A 56 -7.79 -21.07 -1.33
CA HIS A 56 -9.12 -21.45 -1.80
C HIS A 56 -9.52 -20.63 -3.02
N GLN A 57 -10.53 -21.10 -3.75
CA GLN A 57 -11.09 -20.39 -4.89
C GLN A 57 -12.57 -20.13 -4.65
N ALA A 58 -12.97 -18.87 -4.81
CA ALA A 58 -14.34 -18.43 -4.72
C ALA A 58 -15.11 -18.66 -6.02
N ALA A 59 -16.45 -18.59 -5.98
CA ALA A 59 -17.31 -18.80 -7.14
C ALA A 59 -17.07 -17.81 -8.29
N ASN A 60 -16.59 -16.59 -7.97
CA ASN A 60 -16.22 -15.57 -8.96
C ASN A 60 -14.83 -15.80 -9.58
N GLY A 61 -14.14 -16.87 -9.21
CA GLY A 61 -12.80 -17.19 -9.68
C GLY A 61 -11.66 -16.62 -8.85
N PHE A 62 -11.92 -15.69 -7.92
CA PHE A 62 -10.89 -15.12 -7.06
C PHE A 62 -10.30 -16.19 -6.15
N ARG A 63 -8.99 -16.17 -5.99
CA ARG A 63 -8.29 -16.96 -4.98
C ARG A 63 -8.16 -16.16 -3.69
N TYR A 64 -8.34 -16.85 -2.56
CA TYR A 64 -8.16 -16.23 -1.25
C TYR A 64 -7.31 -17.10 -0.32
N VAL A 65 -6.62 -16.44 0.59
CA VAL A 65 -5.62 -17.04 1.48
C VAL A 65 -5.91 -16.62 2.92
N ASN A 66 -5.78 -17.54 3.87
CA ASN A 66 -5.85 -17.25 5.32
C ASN A 66 -4.58 -16.56 5.83
N GLY A 67 -4.06 -15.61 5.07
CA GLY A 67 -2.81 -14.91 5.31
C GLY A 67 -2.93 -13.39 5.19
N THR A 68 -1.80 -12.73 5.25
CA THR A 68 -1.67 -11.29 5.05
C THR A 68 -1.73 -10.91 3.56
N PRO A 69 -1.89 -9.63 3.22
CA PRO A 69 -1.76 -9.17 1.83
C PRO A 69 -0.41 -9.52 1.18
N ALA A 70 0.69 -9.39 1.92
CA ALA A 70 2.01 -9.78 1.46
C ALA A 70 2.10 -11.30 1.22
N ASP A 71 1.56 -12.15 2.11
CA ASP A 71 1.48 -13.60 1.91
C ASP A 71 0.77 -13.94 0.60
N CYS A 72 -0.34 -13.26 0.29
CA CYS A 72 -1.11 -13.50 -0.93
C CYS A 72 -0.27 -13.26 -2.18
N VAL A 73 0.44 -12.14 -2.25
CA VAL A 73 1.33 -11.80 -3.37
C VAL A 73 2.52 -12.77 -3.40
N HIS A 74 3.14 -13.05 -2.26
CA HIS A 74 4.28 -13.97 -2.15
C HIS A 74 3.94 -15.36 -2.70
N ILE A 75 2.85 -15.96 -2.22
CA ILE A 75 2.39 -17.29 -2.68
C ILE A 75 2.01 -17.26 -4.16
N ALA A 76 1.35 -16.20 -4.61
CA ALA A 76 0.99 -16.05 -6.02
C ALA A 76 2.23 -16.11 -6.91
N LEU A 77 3.28 -15.37 -6.54
CA LEU A 77 4.50 -15.26 -7.35
C LEU A 77 5.43 -16.48 -7.24
N THR A 78 5.41 -17.17 -6.11
CA THR A 78 6.34 -18.30 -5.86
C THR A 78 5.76 -19.67 -6.07
N GLY A 79 4.42 -19.81 -6.17
CA GLY A 79 3.80 -21.12 -6.22
C GLY A 79 2.50 -21.25 -7.01
N LEU A 80 1.63 -20.22 -7.03
CA LEU A 80 0.30 -20.37 -7.63
C LEU A 80 0.24 -19.99 -9.11
N LEU A 81 1.00 -18.97 -9.53
CA LEU A 81 1.02 -18.52 -10.91
C LEU A 81 2.12 -19.28 -11.65
N GLY A 82 1.80 -19.92 -12.76
CA GLY A 82 2.80 -20.54 -13.65
C GLY A 82 3.51 -19.52 -14.55
N TYR A 83 3.41 -18.22 -14.24
CA TYR A 83 3.98 -17.12 -15.00
C TYR A 83 4.29 -15.93 -14.08
N ARG A 84 5.14 -15.03 -14.55
CA ARG A 84 5.40 -13.74 -13.89
C ARG A 84 4.41 -12.70 -14.41
N PRO A 85 3.64 -12.02 -13.56
CA PRO A 85 2.81 -10.91 -13.98
C PRO A 85 3.67 -9.69 -14.40
N ASP A 86 3.11 -8.87 -15.28
CA ASP A 86 3.74 -7.62 -15.73
C ASP A 86 3.56 -6.49 -14.73
N LEU A 87 2.52 -6.58 -13.88
CA LEU A 87 2.17 -5.55 -12.90
C LEU A 87 1.50 -6.18 -11.68
N VAL A 88 1.86 -5.73 -10.49
CA VAL A 88 1.12 -6.01 -9.25
C VAL A 88 0.32 -4.77 -8.88
N VAL A 89 -0.98 -4.95 -8.64
CA VAL A 89 -1.88 -3.88 -8.22
C VAL A 89 -2.54 -4.26 -6.90
N SER A 90 -2.48 -3.37 -5.91
CA SER A 90 -3.13 -3.59 -4.62
C SER A 90 -4.22 -2.56 -4.37
N GLY A 91 -5.37 -2.99 -3.89
CA GLY A 91 -6.49 -2.11 -3.56
C GLY A 91 -7.81 -2.53 -4.22
N ILE A 92 -8.78 -1.60 -4.36
CA ILE A 92 -8.75 -0.23 -3.84
C ILE A 92 -9.01 -0.29 -2.34
N ASN A 93 -8.17 0.36 -1.54
CA ASN A 93 -8.35 0.41 -0.09
C ASN A 93 -9.47 1.36 0.33
N ASN A 94 -10.22 0.98 1.37
CA ASN A 94 -11.26 1.80 2.00
C ASN A 94 -10.66 2.79 3.01
N GLY A 95 -10.14 3.87 2.51
CA GLY A 95 -9.45 4.89 3.29
C GLY A 95 -8.05 5.17 2.74
N ALA A 96 -7.52 6.34 3.04
CA ALA A 96 -6.23 6.80 2.56
C ALA A 96 -5.06 6.03 3.19
N ASN A 97 -3.99 5.87 2.40
CA ASN A 97 -2.67 5.47 2.87
C ASN A 97 -1.69 6.59 2.54
N MET A 98 -1.58 7.60 3.41
CA MET A 98 -0.80 8.82 3.19
C MET A 98 0.20 9.05 4.31
N GLY A 99 1.30 9.74 4.00
CA GLY A 99 2.35 10.04 4.96
C GLY A 99 2.87 8.78 5.67
N ASP A 100 3.04 8.87 7.00
CA ASP A 100 3.57 7.77 7.82
C ASP A 100 2.65 6.52 7.84
N ASP A 101 1.37 6.66 7.50
CA ASP A 101 0.42 5.54 7.50
C ASP A 101 0.79 4.47 6.45
N THR A 102 1.54 4.84 5.41
CA THR A 102 2.04 3.90 4.39
C THR A 102 2.85 2.75 4.98
N ILE A 103 3.54 2.99 6.11
CA ILE A 103 4.38 1.98 6.79
C ILE A 103 3.50 0.87 7.39
N TYR A 104 2.30 1.20 7.83
CA TYR A 104 1.37 0.24 8.47
C TYR A 104 0.39 -0.39 7.49
N SER A 105 0.29 0.15 6.28
CA SER A 105 -0.69 -0.27 5.27
C SER A 105 -0.43 -1.67 4.73
N GLY A 106 -1.43 -2.54 4.81
CA GLY A 106 -1.41 -3.84 4.14
C GLY A 106 -1.58 -3.70 2.63
N THR A 107 -2.33 -2.68 2.16
CA THR A 107 -2.46 -2.37 0.73
C THR A 107 -1.10 -2.00 0.12
N VAL A 108 -0.36 -1.10 0.77
CA VAL A 108 1.01 -0.75 0.34
C VAL A 108 1.94 -1.94 0.49
N GLY A 109 1.80 -2.74 1.57
CA GLY A 109 2.57 -3.96 1.81
C GLY A 109 2.46 -4.98 0.68
N ALA A 110 1.24 -5.23 0.17
CA ALA A 110 1.04 -6.14 -0.97
C ALA A 110 1.73 -5.62 -2.26
N ALA A 111 1.62 -4.32 -2.54
CA ALA A 111 2.32 -3.72 -3.68
C ALA A 111 3.85 -3.78 -3.48
N MET A 112 4.32 -3.53 -2.26
CA MET A 112 5.74 -3.62 -1.89
C MET A 112 6.30 -5.02 -2.11
N GLU A 113 5.54 -6.07 -1.76
CA GLU A 113 5.94 -7.46 -2.01
C GLU A 113 6.14 -7.72 -3.50
N GLY A 114 5.21 -7.27 -4.36
CA GLY A 114 5.39 -7.36 -5.81
C GLY A 114 6.64 -6.65 -6.31
N TYR A 115 6.91 -5.45 -5.79
CA TYR A 115 8.11 -4.68 -6.11
C TYR A 115 9.40 -5.41 -5.68
N LEU A 116 9.42 -6.05 -4.51
CA LEU A 116 10.56 -6.84 -4.02
C LEU A 116 10.89 -8.03 -4.93
N PHE A 117 9.88 -8.59 -5.61
CA PHE A 117 10.07 -9.58 -6.67
C PHE A 117 10.51 -8.97 -8.02
N GLY A 118 10.80 -7.69 -8.05
CA GLY A 118 11.24 -6.98 -9.25
C GLY A 118 10.12 -6.70 -10.26
N ILE A 119 8.86 -6.64 -9.81
CA ILE A 119 7.71 -6.35 -10.66
C ILE A 119 7.24 -4.93 -10.36
N PRO A 120 6.93 -4.10 -11.39
CA PRO A 120 6.27 -2.81 -11.16
C PRO A 120 5.01 -2.98 -10.31
N ALA A 121 4.79 -2.09 -9.34
CA ALA A 121 3.68 -2.26 -8.40
C ALA A 121 2.99 -0.94 -8.05
N ILE A 122 1.66 -1.00 -7.86
CA ILE A 122 0.84 0.15 -7.48
C ILE A 122 -0.08 -0.23 -6.32
N ALA A 123 -0.13 0.61 -5.30
CA ALA A 123 -1.16 0.61 -4.27
C ALA A 123 -2.18 1.71 -4.55
N PHE A 124 -3.46 1.37 -4.66
CA PHE A 124 -4.57 2.31 -4.83
C PHE A 124 -5.39 2.40 -3.55
N SER A 125 -5.66 3.61 -3.11
CA SER A 125 -6.49 3.91 -1.94
C SER A 125 -7.50 4.99 -2.27
N GLN A 126 -8.75 4.84 -1.85
CA GLN A 126 -9.75 5.89 -1.88
C GLN A 126 -9.65 6.68 -0.58
N VAL A 127 -9.49 8.00 -0.70
CA VAL A 127 -9.48 8.91 0.46
C VAL A 127 -10.86 8.91 1.09
N ASP A 128 -10.93 8.91 2.40
CA ASP A 128 -12.13 8.75 3.22
C ASP A 128 -12.77 7.36 3.10
N LYS A 129 -13.40 6.91 4.17
CA LYS A 129 -14.08 5.63 4.23
C LYS A 129 -15.50 5.74 3.67
N GLY A 130 -16.02 4.63 3.16
CA GLY A 130 -17.44 4.49 2.89
C GLY A 130 -17.84 4.18 1.45
N TRP A 131 -16.95 4.08 0.49
CA TRP A 131 -17.24 3.63 -0.89
C TRP A 131 -18.23 4.51 -1.69
N ALA A 132 -18.45 5.78 -1.29
CA ALA A 132 -19.43 6.64 -1.94
C ALA A 132 -19.15 6.84 -3.45
N GLU A 133 -17.86 6.99 -3.81
CA GLU A 133 -17.42 7.22 -5.19
C GLU A 133 -16.45 6.14 -5.66
N LEU A 134 -16.70 4.88 -5.28
CA LEU A 134 -15.82 3.75 -5.62
C LEU A 134 -15.68 3.54 -7.12
N GLU A 135 -16.77 3.72 -7.87
CA GLU A 135 -16.73 3.60 -9.35
C GLU A 135 -15.81 4.65 -9.98
N ALA A 136 -15.82 5.88 -9.44
CA ALA A 136 -14.91 6.93 -9.89
C ALA A 136 -13.45 6.58 -9.58
N ALA A 137 -13.19 6.04 -8.38
CA ALA A 137 -11.85 5.58 -8.01
C ALA A 137 -11.37 4.43 -8.90
N ALA A 138 -12.23 3.45 -9.20
CA ALA A 138 -11.92 2.33 -10.08
C ALA A 138 -11.66 2.78 -11.54
N ALA A 139 -12.49 3.71 -12.05
CA ALA A 139 -12.30 4.30 -13.37
C ALA A 139 -10.96 5.06 -13.46
N LYS A 140 -10.58 5.81 -12.41
CA LYS A 140 -9.31 6.53 -12.36
C LYS A 140 -8.12 5.57 -12.26
N ALA A 141 -8.21 4.52 -11.47
CA ALA A 141 -7.18 3.47 -11.40
C ALA A 141 -6.97 2.81 -12.77
N ARG A 142 -8.07 2.45 -13.46
CA ARG A 142 -8.04 1.92 -14.82
C ARG A 142 -7.36 2.87 -15.81
N GLU A 143 -7.71 4.16 -15.77
CA GLU A 143 -7.12 5.19 -16.63
C GLU A 143 -5.60 5.27 -16.42
N LEU A 144 -5.14 5.32 -15.16
CA LEU A 144 -3.71 5.37 -14.85
C LEU A 144 -2.97 4.13 -15.34
N VAL A 145 -3.50 2.93 -15.11
CA VAL A 145 -2.89 1.68 -15.61
C VAL A 145 -2.85 1.65 -17.13
N ALA A 146 -3.91 2.12 -17.82
CA ALA A 146 -3.94 2.21 -19.27
C ALA A 146 -2.88 3.18 -19.82
N GLN A 147 -2.70 4.34 -19.17
CA GLN A 147 -1.68 5.33 -19.56
C GLN A 147 -0.25 4.79 -19.32
N MET A 148 0.01 4.14 -18.19
CA MET A 148 1.32 3.54 -17.90
C MET A 148 1.67 2.44 -18.91
N ARG A 149 0.69 1.63 -19.28
CA ARG A 149 0.86 0.62 -20.35
C ARG A 149 1.17 1.26 -21.69
N ALA A 150 0.41 2.28 -22.09
CA ALA A 150 0.60 2.99 -23.37
C ALA A 150 2.00 3.65 -23.46
N GLN A 151 2.52 4.11 -22.33
CA GLN A 151 3.87 4.68 -22.21
C GLN A 151 4.97 3.62 -21.99
N GLN A 152 4.62 2.32 -21.99
CA GLN A 152 5.52 1.18 -21.75
C GLN A 152 6.26 1.19 -20.41
N LEU A 153 5.80 1.95 -19.43
CA LEU A 153 6.43 2.06 -18.10
C LEU A 153 6.48 0.72 -17.35
N VAL A 154 5.57 -0.19 -17.65
CA VAL A 154 5.54 -1.55 -17.07
C VAL A 154 6.70 -2.45 -17.54
N ASN A 155 7.42 -2.05 -18.60
CA ASN A 155 8.55 -2.79 -19.16
C ASN A 155 9.92 -2.23 -18.69
N GLU A 156 9.91 -1.19 -17.87
CA GLU A 156 11.11 -0.52 -17.37
C GLU A 156 11.60 -1.15 -16.05
N THR A 157 12.61 -0.51 -15.45
CA THR A 157 13.07 -0.87 -14.09
C THR A 157 11.89 -0.85 -13.12
N PRO A 158 11.76 -1.85 -12.25
CA PRO A 158 10.66 -1.93 -11.29
C PRO A 158 10.51 -0.66 -10.47
N TRP A 159 9.28 -0.23 -10.29
CA TRP A 159 8.90 0.93 -9.49
C TRP A 159 7.74 0.58 -8.56
N LEU A 160 7.61 1.33 -7.47
CA LEU A 160 6.53 1.20 -6.49
C LEU A 160 5.84 2.55 -6.35
N LEU A 161 4.55 2.60 -6.65
CA LEU A 161 3.72 3.79 -6.54
C LEU A 161 2.63 3.61 -5.50
N ASN A 162 2.45 4.64 -4.68
CA ASN A 162 1.31 4.79 -3.78
C ASN A 162 0.39 5.88 -4.34
N VAL A 163 -0.85 5.51 -4.63
CA VAL A 163 -1.84 6.40 -5.27
C VAL A 163 -3.04 6.54 -4.36
N ASN A 164 -3.35 7.79 -3.98
CA ASN A 164 -4.56 8.11 -3.23
C ASN A 164 -5.51 8.94 -4.11
N ILE A 165 -6.76 8.46 -4.22
CA ILE A 165 -7.80 9.03 -5.07
C ILE A 165 -8.84 9.67 -4.16
N PRO A 166 -9.09 10.99 -4.26
CA PRO A 166 -10.15 11.65 -3.50
C PRO A 166 -11.52 10.99 -3.71
N ASN A 167 -12.30 10.88 -2.64
CA ASN A 167 -13.65 10.32 -2.67
C ASN A 167 -14.66 11.35 -3.21
N MET A 168 -14.65 11.54 -4.53
CA MET A 168 -15.48 12.51 -5.24
C MET A 168 -15.82 12.01 -6.65
N PRO A 169 -16.88 12.55 -7.30
CA PRO A 169 -17.24 12.19 -8.67
C PRO A 169 -16.07 12.33 -9.65
N LEU A 170 -16.03 11.45 -10.64
CA LEU A 170 -14.91 11.37 -11.61
C LEU A 170 -14.61 12.71 -12.29
N GLU A 171 -15.66 13.44 -12.67
CA GLU A 171 -15.57 14.74 -13.34
C GLU A 171 -15.07 15.87 -12.41
N ALA A 172 -15.16 15.67 -11.10
CA ALA A 172 -14.63 16.61 -10.10
C ALA A 172 -13.17 16.35 -9.75
N LEU A 173 -12.65 15.16 -10.09
CA LEU A 173 -11.24 14.83 -9.84
C LEU A 173 -10.34 15.73 -10.69
N ARG A 174 -9.38 16.36 -10.02
CA ARG A 174 -8.34 17.15 -10.69
C ARG A 174 -7.22 16.25 -11.22
N PRO A 175 -6.41 16.75 -12.18
CA PRO A 175 -5.26 16.00 -12.71
C PRO A 175 -4.36 15.44 -11.61
N ALA A 176 -3.78 14.27 -11.86
CA ALA A 176 -2.86 13.64 -10.92
C ALA A 176 -1.62 14.53 -10.68
N LYS A 177 -1.13 14.53 -9.44
CA LYS A 177 0.09 15.24 -9.02
C LYS A 177 1.12 14.27 -8.46
N LEU A 178 2.36 14.48 -8.83
CA LEU A 178 3.50 13.85 -8.17
C LEU A 178 3.65 14.49 -6.79
N CYS A 179 3.71 13.63 -5.76
CA CYS A 179 3.78 14.05 -4.37
C CYS A 179 4.93 13.36 -3.64
N ARG A 180 5.35 13.95 -2.54
CA ARG A 180 6.07 13.28 -1.46
C ARG A 180 5.08 12.85 -0.38
N LEU A 181 5.49 11.91 0.46
CA LEU A 181 4.75 11.61 1.68
C LEU A 181 4.75 12.82 2.61
N GLY A 182 3.59 13.17 3.15
CA GLY A 182 3.48 14.07 4.29
C GLY A 182 3.81 13.36 5.59
N ARG A 183 3.38 13.93 6.74
CA ARG A 183 3.55 13.33 8.06
C ARG A 183 2.23 13.38 8.81
N ARG A 184 1.89 12.29 9.51
CA ARG A 184 0.68 12.24 10.30
C ARG A 184 0.94 12.01 11.79
N HIS A 185 2.06 11.81 12.23
CA HIS A 185 2.44 11.27 13.53
C HIS A 185 1.94 12.08 14.75
N ALA A 186 0.62 12.25 14.84
CA ALA A 186 -0.08 12.78 16.01
C ALA A 186 -1.18 11.80 16.41
N ALA A 187 -0.77 10.57 16.79
CA ALA A 187 -1.72 9.57 17.28
C ALA A 187 -2.55 10.13 18.44
N GLU A 188 -3.85 9.95 18.37
CA GLU A 188 -4.75 10.25 19.48
C GLU A 188 -4.41 9.34 20.68
N ARG A 189 -4.82 9.79 21.86
CA ARG A 189 -4.61 9.00 23.07
C ARG A 189 -5.30 7.64 22.96
N VAL A 190 -4.70 6.64 23.58
CA VAL A 190 -5.30 5.32 23.73
C VAL A 190 -6.67 5.44 24.41
N ILE A 191 -7.65 4.72 23.88
CA ILE A 191 -8.98 4.63 24.47
C ILE A 191 -8.99 3.46 25.45
N VAL A 192 -9.31 3.73 26.71
CA VAL A 192 -9.38 2.70 27.75
C VAL A 192 -10.82 2.35 27.98
N GLN A 193 -11.13 1.08 27.98
CA GLN A 193 -12.44 0.50 28.32
C GLN A 193 -12.26 -0.62 29.34
N GLU A 194 -13.33 -0.96 30.05
CA GLU A 194 -13.32 -2.10 30.96
C GLU A 194 -14.11 -3.27 30.35
N SER A 195 -13.55 -4.48 30.46
CA SER A 195 -14.23 -5.69 30.04
C SER A 195 -15.38 -6.02 31.00
N PRO A 196 -16.36 -6.86 30.63
CA PRO A 196 -17.41 -7.31 31.55
C PRO A 196 -16.89 -8.03 32.80
N ARG A 197 -15.61 -8.37 32.85
CA ARG A 197 -14.94 -9.03 34.01
C ARG A 197 -14.04 -8.09 34.79
N GLY A 198 -14.07 -6.78 34.51
CA GLY A 198 -13.28 -5.76 35.20
C GLY A 198 -11.82 -5.62 34.72
N GLU A 199 -11.46 -6.23 33.59
CA GLU A 199 -10.12 -6.10 33.02
C GLU A 199 -10.02 -4.85 32.13
N ALA A 200 -8.95 -4.08 32.26
CA ALA A 200 -8.72 -2.93 31.40
C ALA A 200 -8.37 -3.37 29.97
N MET A 201 -9.09 -2.83 28.98
CA MET A 201 -8.86 -3.00 27.55
C MET A 201 -8.38 -1.69 26.95
N TYR A 202 -7.41 -1.77 26.06
CA TYR A 202 -6.80 -0.61 25.43
C TYR A 202 -6.97 -0.67 23.91
N TRP A 203 -7.52 0.41 23.34
CA TRP A 203 -7.63 0.57 21.89
C TRP A 203 -6.66 1.64 21.42
N ILE A 204 -5.93 1.35 20.34
CA ILE A 204 -5.14 2.38 19.66
C ILE A 204 -6.10 3.41 19.09
N GLY A 205 -5.91 4.67 19.45
CA GLY A 205 -6.73 5.78 18.98
C GLY A 205 -6.55 6.06 17.49
N GLY A 206 -7.34 6.96 16.94
CA GLY A 206 -7.25 7.39 15.55
C GLY A 206 -5.88 8.01 15.22
N ALA A 207 -5.55 8.03 13.93
CA ALA A 207 -4.27 8.58 13.46
C ALA A 207 -4.14 10.10 13.66
N GLY A 208 -5.25 10.80 13.91
CA GLY A 208 -5.29 12.26 14.08
C GLY A 208 -5.11 13.06 12.78
N ALA A 209 -4.94 14.36 12.91
CA ALA A 209 -4.71 15.25 11.77
C ALA A 209 -3.28 15.11 11.21
N ALA A 210 -3.10 15.50 9.95
CA ALA A 210 -1.77 15.58 9.36
C ALA A 210 -0.90 16.58 10.11
N LYS A 211 0.37 16.24 10.32
CA LYS A 211 1.39 17.11 10.93
C LYS A 211 2.16 17.89 9.87
N ASP A 212 2.34 17.32 8.69
CA ASP A 212 2.89 17.96 7.51
C ASP A 212 1.95 17.69 6.33
N ASP A 213 1.13 18.67 6.03
CA ASP A 213 0.22 18.75 4.89
C ASP A 213 0.58 19.90 3.94
N ALA A 214 1.84 20.36 4.00
CA ALA A 214 2.33 21.45 3.16
C ALA A 214 2.23 21.11 1.66
N GLU A 215 2.30 22.15 0.82
CA GLU A 215 2.30 21.97 -0.63
C GLU A 215 3.35 20.95 -1.09
N GLY A 216 2.95 20.11 -2.05
CA GLY A 216 3.77 19.00 -2.54
C GLY A 216 3.58 17.68 -1.78
N THR A 217 2.82 17.65 -0.67
CA THR A 217 2.48 16.40 0.02
C THR A 217 1.25 15.73 -0.59
N ASP A 218 1.12 14.42 -0.34
CA ASP A 218 -0.05 13.61 -0.65
C ASP A 218 -1.33 14.14 0.06
N PHE A 219 -1.22 14.59 1.31
CA PHE A 219 -2.31 15.23 2.05
C PHE A 219 -2.80 16.50 1.36
N HIS A 220 -1.88 17.41 0.99
CA HIS A 220 -2.24 18.65 0.33
C HIS A 220 -2.90 18.40 -1.02
N ALA A 221 -2.33 17.51 -1.83
CA ALA A 221 -2.85 17.22 -3.16
C ALA A 221 -4.28 16.66 -3.09
N THR A 222 -4.52 15.67 -2.22
CA THR A 222 -5.85 15.05 -2.08
C THR A 222 -6.88 16.00 -1.50
N ALA A 223 -6.50 16.85 -0.53
CA ALA A 223 -7.38 17.88 0.02
C ALA A 223 -7.81 18.92 -1.03
N GLN A 224 -7.00 19.12 -2.08
CA GLN A 224 -7.33 19.98 -3.22
C GLN A 224 -8.06 19.24 -4.36
N GLY A 225 -8.45 17.97 -4.18
CA GLY A 225 -9.14 17.16 -5.18
C GLY A 225 -8.23 16.57 -6.27
N HIS A 226 -6.92 16.63 -6.11
CA HIS A 226 -5.96 15.97 -6.99
C HIS A 226 -5.74 14.52 -6.59
N VAL A 227 -5.61 13.64 -7.57
CA VAL A 227 -5.06 12.30 -7.32
C VAL A 227 -3.58 12.44 -6.96
N SER A 228 -3.16 11.94 -5.79
CA SER A 228 -1.76 11.95 -5.42
C SER A 228 -1.05 10.69 -5.94
N ILE A 229 0.14 10.85 -6.52
CA ILE A 229 1.03 9.76 -6.93
C ILE A 229 2.35 9.95 -6.20
N THR A 230 2.68 9.04 -5.30
CA THR A 230 3.92 9.08 -4.50
C THR A 230 4.80 7.89 -4.83
N PRO A 231 5.96 8.07 -5.47
CA PRO A 231 6.94 7.01 -5.63
C PRO A 231 7.53 6.61 -4.27
N LEU A 232 7.58 5.31 -3.99
CA LEU A 232 8.12 4.77 -2.75
C LEU A 232 9.43 4.03 -2.99
N LYS A 233 10.27 3.98 -1.94
CA LYS A 233 11.46 3.12 -1.85
C LYS A 233 11.32 2.18 -0.67
N VAL A 234 11.89 0.98 -0.80
CA VAL A 234 11.91 -0.05 0.25
C VAL A 234 13.25 -0.05 0.99
N ASP A 235 14.28 0.54 0.37
CA ASP A 235 15.59 0.67 1.01
C ASP A 235 15.52 1.69 2.15
N LEU A 236 15.64 1.17 3.38
CA LEU A 236 15.61 1.94 4.62
C LEU A 236 17.01 2.39 5.06
N THR A 237 18.05 2.15 4.26
CA THR A 237 19.42 2.57 4.55
C THR A 237 19.49 4.10 4.52
N ASP A 238 20.02 4.69 5.58
CA ASP A 238 20.33 6.13 5.63
C ASP A 238 21.62 6.43 4.84
N HIS A 239 21.49 6.45 3.51
CA HIS A 239 22.62 6.64 2.59
C HIS A 239 23.33 7.97 2.80
N ASP A 240 22.60 9.00 3.20
CA ASP A 240 23.15 10.36 3.37
C ASP A 240 24.09 10.44 4.58
N ASN A 241 23.91 9.59 5.57
CA ASN A 241 24.66 9.59 6.81
C ASN A 241 25.65 8.41 6.98
N LEU A 242 25.84 7.57 5.95
CA LEU A 242 26.76 6.43 6.02
C LEU A 242 28.19 6.85 6.44
N GLY A 243 28.70 7.98 5.96
CA GLY A 243 30.02 8.50 6.31
C GLY A 243 30.16 8.83 7.79
N TYR A 244 29.13 9.46 8.37
CA TYR A 244 29.06 9.73 9.82
C TYR A 244 29.05 8.44 10.65
N TRP A 245 28.23 7.48 10.26
CA TRP A 245 28.11 6.20 10.97
C TRP A 245 29.37 5.33 10.82
N ALA A 246 30.08 5.39 9.69
CA ALA A 246 31.36 4.70 9.51
C ALA A 246 32.43 5.18 10.53
N GLN A 247 32.54 6.51 10.73
CA GLN A 247 33.44 7.07 11.74
C GLN A 247 33.01 6.68 13.18
N THR A 248 31.71 6.70 13.45
CA THR A 248 31.16 6.29 14.74
C THR A 248 31.41 4.81 15.02
N ALA A 249 31.20 3.94 14.03
CA ALA A 249 31.49 2.51 14.15
C ALA A 249 32.97 2.24 14.44
N ALA A 250 33.89 2.96 13.79
CA ALA A 250 35.32 2.85 14.07
C ALA A 250 35.66 3.23 15.52
N ARG A 251 35.06 4.27 16.06
CA ARG A 251 35.25 4.67 17.49
C ARG A 251 34.69 3.61 18.43
N LEU A 252 33.50 3.07 18.14
CA LEU A 252 32.89 2.00 18.96
C LEU A 252 33.76 0.73 18.95
N ALA A 253 34.34 0.36 17.82
CA ALA A 253 35.20 -0.81 17.67
C ALA A 253 36.54 -0.68 18.46
N THR A 254 37.07 0.53 18.61
CA THR A 254 38.32 0.78 19.34
C THR A 254 38.14 1.06 20.81
N GLY A 255 36.90 1.14 21.32
CA GLY A 255 36.61 1.50 22.71
C GLY A 255 37.05 2.94 23.07
N ALA A 256 37.38 3.77 22.12
CA ALA A 256 37.79 5.15 22.32
C ALA A 256 36.57 5.96 22.80
N ALA A 257 36.63 6.45 24.04
CA ALA A 257 35.66 7.39 24.57
C ALA A 257 35.64 8.66 23.68
N ALA A 258 34.47 9.22 23.46
CA ALA A 258 34.36 10.53 22.81
C ALA A 258 35.15 11.55 23.63
N ALA A 259 36.04 12.31 22.97
CA ALA A 259 36.70 13.43 23.63
C ALA A 259 35.62 14.38 24.17
N PRO A 260 35.65 14.77 25.45
CA PRO A 260 34.67 15.72 25.94
C PRO A 260 34.94 17.11 25.31
N GLY A 261 34.00 17.57 24.52
CA GLY A 261 33.83 18.98 24.14
C GLY A 261 34.81 19.47 23.05
N ALA A 262 34.27 19.64 21.86
CA ALA A 262 34.63 20.71 20.92
C ALA A 262 33.32 21.39 20.46
#